data_6750189ffb64f302e3857b743b65e43d
#
_entry.id   6750189ffb64f302e3857b743b65e43d
#
_cell.length_a   1.000
_cell.length_b   1.000
_cell.length_c   1.000
_cell.angle_alpha   90.00
_cell.angle_beta   90.00
_cell.angle_gamma   90.00
#
_symmetry.space_group_name_H-M   'P 1'
#
loop_
_entity.id
_entity.type
_entity.pdbx_description
1 polymer ?
#
loop_
_entity_poly.entity_id
_entity_poly.type
_entity_poly.pdbx_seq_one_letter_code
_entity_poly.pdbx_strand_id
1 'polypeptide(L)'
;TPITFSLRNSATVGHISGLNRSVGDPYRLIQTDTAITHGNSGGALINMNGELVGITSSGYSGTNTNFAVPVDTVKYVLNQFELYGKVRHISFGAEFQEDWLAELGVPSEAGLTIKGLEKSSPLAKASFKTGDVLVSVDDIAINSIVELNELMKNYLPGDTVKVGVKTNGEIKYADIVLDEKAKTE
;
A
#
# COMPACT_ATOMS: atom_id res chain seq x y z
N THR A 1 21.16 -11.50 -7.03
CA THR A 1 22.56 -11.79 -7.48
C THR A 1 23.50 -11.35 -6.36
N PRO A 2 24.36 -12.23 -5.84
CA PRO A 2 25.26 -11.88 -4.73
C PRO A 2 26.26 -10.79 -5.14
N ILE A 3 26.83 -10.09 -4.15
CA ILE A 3 27.80 -8.99 -4.32
C ILE A 3 28.99 -9.40 -5.20
N THR A 4 29.33 -10.67 -5.24
CA THR A 4 30.37 -11.23 -6.11
C THR A 4 29.87 -12.51 -6.79
N PHE A 5 30.37 -12.77 -8.00
CA PHE A 5 30.06 -14.01 -8.73
C PHE A 5 30.43 -15.31 -8.00
N SER A 6 31.35 -15.23 -7.03
CA SER A 6 31.77 -16.34 -6.20
C SER A 6 30.76 -16.76 -5.13
N LEU A 7 29.77 -15.92 -4.81
CA LEU A 7 28.73 -16.16 -3.80
C LEU A 7 27.40 -16.63 -4.39
N ARG A 8 27.43 -17.33 -5.52
CA ARG A 8 26.20 -17.92 -6.11
C ARG A 8 25.58 -18.92 -5.13
N ASN A 9 24.23 -18.99 -5.16
CA ASN A 9 23.45 -19.89 -4.30
C ASN A 9 23.60 -19.63 -2.80
N SER A 10 23.91 -18.37 -2.42
CA SER A 10 23.91 -17.98 -1.01
C SER A 10 22.48 -17.95 -0.48
N ALA A 11 22.32 -18.44 0.74
CA ALA A 11 21.10 -18.29 1.53
C ALA A 11 21.43 -17.55 2.83
N THR A 12 20.55 -16.69 3.27
CA THR A 12 20.62 -16.03 4.58
C THR A 12 19.43 -16.46 5.41
N VAL A 13 19.59 -16.54 6.72
CA VAL A 13 18.55 -16.96 7.66
C VAL A 13 18.29 -15.82 8.63
N GLY A 14 17.04 -15.64 9.01
CA GLY A 14 16.60 -14.65 9.98
C GLY A 14 15.16 -14.89 10.41
N HIS A 15 14.56 -13.89 11.02
CA HIS A 15 13.21 -13.95 11.57
C HIS A 15 12.33 -12.86 10.96
N ILE A 16 11.03 -13.07 10.99
CA ILE A 16 10.07 -12.01 10.73
C ILE A 16 10.01 -11.12 11.97
N SER A 17 10.38 -9.85 11.82
CA SER A 17 10.43 -8.86 12.89
C SER A 17 9.20 -7.97 12.93
N GLY A 18 8.38 -7.98 11.87
CA GLY A 18 7.14 -7.23 11.81
C GLY A 18 6.35 -7.49 10.53
N LEU A 19 5.06 -7.22 10.63
CA LEU A 19 4.12 -7.31 9.51
C LEU A 19 3.46 -5.94 9.29
N ASN A 20 2.90 -5.75 8.10
CA ASN A 20 2.14 -4.55 7.74
C ASN A 20 2.95 -3.24 7.93
N ARG A 21 4.24 -3.27 7.60
CA ARG A 21 5.09 -2.09 7.68
C ARG A 21 4.89 -1.20 6.46
N SER A 22 4.81 0.12 6.72
CA SER A 22 4.88 1.16 5.70
C SER A 22 6.19 1.91 5.86
N VAL A 23 7.02 1.94 4.85
CA VAL A 23 8.37 2.55 4.89
C VAL A 23 8.58 3.39 3.63
N GLY A 24 7.67 4.33 3.41
CA GLY A 24 7.64 5.13 2.18
C GLY A 24 7.00 4.40 0.99
N ASP A 25 6.65 3.14 1.15
CA ASP A 25 5.88 2.37 0.18
C ASP A 25 4.37 2.52 0.43
N PRO A 26 3.56 2.62 -0.64
CA PRO A 26 2.12 2.73 -0.50
C PRO A 26 1.43 1.40 -0.12
N TYR A 27 2.18 0.30 -0.03
CA TYR A 27 1.69 -1.04 0.30
C TYR A 27 2.40 -1.60 1.51
N ARG A 28 1.77 -2.58 2.17
CA ARG A 28 2.36 -3.25 3.32
C ARG A 28 3.58 -4.09 2.95
N LEU A 29 4.57 -4.08 3.82
CA LEU A 29 5.78 -4.88 3.71
C LEU A 29 5.93 -5.82 4.91
N ILE A 30 6.67 -6.90 4.72
CA ILE A 30 7.18 -7.79 5.77
C ILE A 30 8.52 -7.23 6.22
N GLN A 31 8.70 -6.99 7.53
CA GLN A 31 9.99 -6.65 8.12
C GLN A 31 10.69 -7.92 8.57
N THR A 32 11.99 -8.02 8.29
CA THR A 32 12.84 -9.16 8.68
C THR A 32 14.23 -8.70 9.09
N ASP A 33 14.88 -9.46 9.98
CA ASP A 33 16.30 -9.30 10.30
C ASP A 33 17.23 -10.12 9.39
N THR A 34 16.65 -10.88 8.44
CA THR A 34 17.42 -11.62 7.42
C THR A 34 18.29 -10.66 6.63
N ALA A 35 19.59 -10.93 6.56
CA ALA A 35 20.52 -10.07 5.85
C ALA A 35 20.17 -9.98 4.36
N ILE A 36 19.73 -8.80 3.93
CA ILE A 36 19.48 -8.44 2.55
C ILE A 36 20.57 -7.45 2.12
N THR A 37 21.41 -7.89 1.20
CA THR A 37 22.51 -7.10 0.65
C THR A 37 22.31 -6.91 -0.85
N HIS A 38 23.10 -6.05 -1.47
CA HIS A 38 23.10 -5.89 -2.92
C HIS A 38 23.24 -7.24 -3.61
N GLY A 39 22.26 -7.56 -4.46
CA GLY A 39 22.20 -8.82 -5.19
C GLY A 39 21.23 -9.85 -4.60
N ASN A 40 20.69 -9.65 -3.40
CA ASN A 40 19.63 -10.49 -2.84
C ASN A 40 18.22 -9.95 -3.16
N SER A 41 18.11 -8.65 -3.50
CA SER A 41 16.82 -8.06 -3.89
C SER A 41 16.22 -8.78 -5.09
N GLY A 42 14.91 -9.06 -5.04
CA GLY A 42 14.21 -9.92 -5.97
C GLY A 42 14.33 -11.42 -5.65
N GLY A 43 15.08 -11.79 -4.63
CA GLY A 43 15.20 -13.18 -4.14
C GLY A 43 13.97 -13.60 -3.36
N ALA A 44 13.76 -14.93 -3.27
CA ALA A 44 12.66 -15.51 -2.51
C ALA A 44 12.92 -15.43 -1.00
N LEU A 45 11.92 -14.96 -0.25
CA LEU A 45 11.81 -15.17 1.19
C LEU A 45 10.94 -16.42 1.40
N ILE A 46 11.52 -17.47 1.98
CA ILE A 46 10.82 -18.74 2.20
C ILE A 46 10.73 -19.05 3.70
N ASN A 47 9.68 -19.74 4.11
CA ASN A 47 9.53 -20.23 5.46
C ASN A 47 10.20 -21.63 5.65
N MET A 48 10.14 -22.16 6.87
CA MET A 48 10.72 -23.46 7.20
C MET A 48 10.04 -24.65 6.51
N ASN A 49 8.83 -24.44 5.94
CA ASN A 49 8.14 -25.46 5.15
C ASN A 49 8.52 -25.42 3.66
N GLY A 50 9.41 -24.48 3.25
CA GLY A 50 9.77 -24.28 1.85
C GLY A 50 8.74 -23.46 1.06
N GLU A 51 7.77 -22.81 1.73
CA GLU A 51 6.76 -21.98 1.07
C GLU A 51 7.27 -20.55 0.85
N LEU A 52 7.00 -19.99 -0.32
CA LEU A 52 7.28 -18.60 -0.62
C LEU A 52 6.36 -17.69 0.20
N VAL A 53 6.92 -16.85 1.05
CA VAL A 53 6.18 -15.87 1.87
C VAL A 53 6.37 -14.43 1.39
N GLY A 54 7.41 -14.15 0.60
CA GLY A 54 7.64 -12.83 0.04
C GLY A 54 8.81 -12.79 -0.93
N ILE A 55 9.01 -11.61 -1.50
CA ILE A 55 10.15 -11.29 -2.37
C ILE A 55 10.97 -10.20 -1.66
N THR A 56 12.26 -10.47 -1.45
CA THR A 56 13.16 -9.50 -0.80
C THR A 56 13.28 -8.22 -1.64
N SER A 57 13.22 -7.07 -1.00
CA SER A 57 13.21 -5.77 -1.69
C SER A 57 14.34 -4.87 -1.23
N SER A 58 14.24 -4.32 -0.03
CA SER A 58 15.09 -3.23 0.47
C SER A 58 15.47 -3.44 1.93
N GLY A 59 16.31 -2.56 2.45
CA GLY A 59 16.66 -2.51 3.88
C GLY A 59 17.35 -1.20 4.21
N TYR A 60 17.40 -0.88 5.49
CA TYR A 60 18.18 0.25 5.98
C TYR A 60 19.64 -0.15 6.15
N SER A 61 20.51 0.54 5.41
CA SER A 61 21.97 0.31 5.49
C SER A 61 22.48 0.48 6.93
N GLY A 62 23.30 -0.48 7.37
CA GLY A 62 23.89 -0.45 8.72
C GLY A 62 22.95 -0.90 9.85
N THR A 63 21.77 -1.42 9.52
CA THR A 63 20.83 -1.99 10.48
C THR A 63 20.45 -3.42 10.09
N ASN A 64 19.84 -4.16 11.03
CA ASN A 64 19.23 -5.46 10.74
C ASN A 64 17.74 -5.32 10.38
N THR A 65 17.38 -4.19 9.75
CA THR A 65 16.00 -3.90 9.37
C THR A 65 15.87 -3.97 7.86
N ASN A 66 15.30 -5.06 7.39
CA ASN A 66 15.11 -5.33 5.97
C ASN A 66 13.64 -5.63 5.67
N PHE A 67 13.25 -5.52 4.39
CA PHE A 67 11.86 -5.61 3.96
C PHE A 67 11.69 -6.53 2.77
N ALA A 68 10.55 -7.21 2.75
CA ALA A 68 10.11 -8.03 1.64
C ALA A 68 8.67 -7.70 1.25
N VAL A 69 8.38 -7.77 -0.03
CA VAL A 69 7.03 -7.66 -0.57
C VAL A 69 6.29 -8.96 -0.24
N PRO A 70 5.13 -8.93 0.43
CA PRO A 70 4.36 -10.13 0.76
C PRO A 70 3.93 -10.90 -0.49
N VAL A 71 3.86 -12.22 -0.37
CA VAL A 71 3.45 -13.10 -1.48
C VAL A 71 2.06 -12.78 -2.02
N ASP A 72 1.15 -12.28 -1.17
CA ASP A 72 -0.20 -11.90 -1.61
C ASP A 72 -0.16 -10.70 -2.57
N THR A 73 0.72 -9.72 -2.32
CA THR A 73 0.97 -8.61 -3.25
C THR A 73 1.58 -9.12 -4.55
N VAL A 74 2.51 -10.07 -4.48
CA VAL A 74 3.10 -10.71 -5.67
C VAL A 74 2.02 -11.41 -6.51
N LYS A 75 1.15 -12.20 -5.87
CA LYS A 75 0.04 -12.89 -6.55
C LYS A 75 -0.93 -11.89 -7.20
N TYR A 76 -1.28 -10.81 -6.47
CA TYR A 76 -2.11 -9.73 -7.03
C TYR A 76 -1.51 -9.15 -8.30
N VAL A 77 -0.22 -8.77 -8.28
CA VAL A 77 0.48 -8.20 -9.44
C VAL A 77 0.52 -9.19 -10.60
N LEU A 78 0.87 -10.45 -10.36
CA LEU A 78 0.89 -11.48 -11.40
C LEU A 78 -0.48 -11.69 -12.05
N ASN A 79 -1.53 -11.77 -11.25
CA ASN A 79 -2.91 -11.88 -11.74
C ASN A 79 -3.32 -10.68 -12.60
N GLN A 80 -2.95 -9.46 -12.19
CA GLN A 80 -3.20 -8.25 -12.99
C GLN A 80 -2.48 -8.30 -14.35
N PHE A 81 -1.22 -8.77 -14.38
CA PHE A 81 -0.48 -8.94 -15.63
C PHE A 81 -1.08 -10.04 -16.52
N GLU A 82 -1.52 -11.15 -15.93
CA GLU A 82 -2.15 -12.25 -16.67
C GLU A 82 -3.46 -11.81 -17.35
N LEU A 83 -4.30 -11.08 -16.61
CA LEU A 83 -5.61 -10.65 -17.09
C LEU A 83 -5.57 -9.43 -18.00
N TYR A 84 -4.67 -8.47 -17.74
CA TYR A 84 -4.71 -7.13 -18.36
C TYR A 84 -3.40 -6.71 -19.04
N GLY A 85 -2.33 -7.52 -18.94
CA GLY A 85 -1.00 -7.17 -19.45
C GLY A 85 -0.30 -6.03 -18.69
N LYS A 86 -0.93 -5.50 -17.64
CA LYS A 86 -0.42 -4.40 -16.79
C LYS A 86 -1.09 -4.44 -15.42
N VAL A 87 -0.48 -3.80 -14.44
CA VAL A 87 -1.17 -3.50 -13.17
C VAL A 87 -2.06 -2.28 -13.39
N ARG A 88 -3.36 -2.43 -13.12
CA ARG A 88 -4.34 -1.36 -13.17
C ARG A 88 -4.45 -0.71 -11.80
N HIS A 89 -4.04 0.52 -11.70
CA HIS A 89 -4.16 1.29 -10.48
C HIS A 89 -5.42 2.15 -10.53
N ILE A 90 -6.21 2.09 -9.49
CA ILE A 90 -7.37 2.97 -9.33
C ILE A 90 -6.96 4.28 -8.68
N SER A 91 -7.78 5.30 -8.91
CA SER A 91 -7.60 6.63 -8.35
C SER A 91 -8.91 7.23 -7.86
N PHE A 92 -8.84 7.86 -6.71
CA PHE A 92 -9.88 8.76 -6.22
C PHE A 92 -9.73 10.18 -6.81
N GLY A 93 -8.62 10.43 -7.56
CA GLY A 93 -8.23 11.75 -8.03
C GLY A 93 -7.93 12.72 -6.89
N ALA A 94 -7.38 12.19 -5.82
CA ALA A 94 -7.03 12.94 -4.62
C ALA A 94 -5.66 12.52 -4.09
N GLU A 95 -4.99 13.48 -3.45
CA GLU A 95 -3.81 13.25 -2.64
C GLU A 95 -4.22 13.20 -1.17
N PHE A 96 -3.82 12.14 -0.48
CA PHE A 96 -4.18 11.90 0.91
C PHE A 96 -2.98 12.06 1.85
N GLN A 97 -3.26 12.52 3.06
CA GLN A 97 -2.31 12.56 4.17
C GLN A 97 -2.88 11.84 5.37
N GLU A 98 -2.08 10.94 5.95
CA GLU A 98 -2.37 10.30 7.23
C GLU A 98 -2.22 11.29 8.39
N ASP A 99 -3.04 11.11 9.41
CA ASP A 99 -2.77 11.68 10.72
C ASP A 99 -2.06 10.64 11.60
N TRP A 100 -0.74 10.62 11.50
CA TRP A 100 0.11 9.71 12.27
C TRP A 100 0.00 9.90 13.80
N LEU A 101 -0.53 11.04 14.28
CA LEU A 101 -0.78 11.26 15.70
C LEU A 101 -1.90 10.36 16.21
N ALA A 102 -2.90 10.05 15.39
CA ALA A 102 -3.96 9.11 15.73
C ALA A 102 -3.40 7.71 15.98
N GLU A 103 -2.43 7.26 15.17
CA GLU A 103 -1.76 5.97 15.36
C GLU A 103 -0.95 5.89 16.66
N LEU A 104 -0.44 7.02 17.14
CA LEU A 104 0.26 7.12 18.43
C LEU A 104 -0.68 7.27 19.63
N GLY A 105 -2.01 7.23 19.42
CA GLY A 105 -3.00 7.40 20.46
C GLY A 105 -3.13 8.85 20.98
N VAL A 106 -2.57 9.81 20.26
CA VAL A 106 -2.79 11.23 20.54
C VAL A 106 -4.17 11.61 20.00
N PRO A 107 -4.99 12.37 20.76
CA PRO A 107 -6.30 12.81 20.28
C PRO A 107 -6.19 13.59 18.97
N SER A 108 -6.57 12.94 17.89
CA SER A 108 -6.60 13.50 16.54
C SER A 108 -7.67 12.79 15.73
N GLU A 109 -7.98 13.28 14.55
CA GLU A 109 -9.02 12.69 13.72
C GLU A 109 -8.47 11.51 12.93
N ALA A 110 -8.98 10.31 13.19
CA ALA A 110 -8.69 9.12 12.40
C ALA A 110 -9.23 9.30 10.97
N GLY A 111 -8.47 8.82 9.98
CA GLY A 111 -8.81 8.89 8.57
C GLY A 111 -7.73 9.54 7.73
N LEU A 112 -8.03 9.76 6.45
CA LEU A 112 -7.11 10.33 5.47
C LEU A 112 -7.57 11.73 5.05
N THR A 113 -6.81 12.74 5.42
CA THR A 113 -7.10 14.12 5.01
C THR A 113 -6.82 14.32 3.53
N ILE A 114 -7.79 14.87 2.79
CA ILE A 114 -7.64 15.26 1.39
C ILE A 114 -6.77 16.51 1.32
N LYS A 115 -5.54 16.39 0.81
CA LYS A 115 -4.59 17.51 0.63
C LYS A 115 -4.64 18.11 -0.74
N GLY A 116 -4.82 17.28 -1.76
CA GLY A 116 -4.98 17.69 -3.15
C GLY A 116 -6.20 17.02 -3.75
N LEU A 117 -6.91 17.73 -4.61
CA LEU A 117 -8.10 17.21 -5.27
C LEU A 117 -8.15 17.70 -6.72
N GLU A 118 -8.13 16.75 -7.65
CA GLU A 118 -8.28 17.05 -9.07
C GLU A 118 -9.73 17.51 -9.37
N LYS A 119 -9.90 18.57 -10.14
CA LYS A 119 -11.23 19.17 -10.40
C LYS A 119 -12.25 18.21 -11.02
N SER A 120 -11.78 17.25 -11.81
CA SER A 120 -12.62 16.24 -12.49
C SER A 120 -12.70 14.91 -11.76
N SER A 121 -12.07 14.80 -10.59
CA SER A 121 -11.97 13.56 -9.83
C SER A 121 -13.32 13.04 -9.34
N PRO A 122 -13.43 11.73 -9.05
CA PRO A 122 -14.63 11.14 -8.44
C PRO A 122 -15.06 11.85 -7.15
N LEU A 123 -14.11 12.17 -6.26
CA LEU A 123 -14.40 12.87 -5.01
C LEU A 123 -14.87 14.32 -5.24
N ALA A 124 -14.28 15.05 -6.21
CA ALA A 124 -14.71 16.40 -6.53
C ALA A 124 -16.13 16.42 -7.11
N LYS A 125 -16.48 15.46 -7.99
CA LYS A 125 -17.83 15.28 -8.52
C LYS A 125 -18.86 15.02 -7.42
N ALA A 126 -18.45 14.32 -6.34
CA ALA A 126 -19.26 14.10 -5.14
C ALA A 126 -19.30 15.31 -4.19
N SER A 127 -18.73 16.47 -4.59
CA SER A 127 -18.72 17.74 -3.82
C SER A 127 -17.85 17.72 -2.56
N PHE A 128 -16.91 16.78 -2.43
CA PHE A 128 -15.89 16.83 -1.40
C PHE A 128 -14.77 17.80 -1.75
N LYS A 129 -14.00 18.24 -0.74
CA LYS A 129 -13.02 19.31 -0.84
C LYS A 129 -11.71 18.95 -0.16
N THR A 130 -10.67 19.67 -0.49
CA THR A 130 -9.43 19.72 0.29
C THR A 130 -9.73 20.11 1.73
N GLY A 131 -9.18 19.38 2.68
CA GLY A 131 -9.43 19.50 4.12
C GLY A 131 -10.50 18.56 4.66
N ASP A 132 -11.34 17.95 3.81
CA ASP A 132 -12.23 16.87 4.22
C ASP A 132 -11.43 15.60 4.54
N VAL A 133 -11.98 14.67 5.34
CA VAL A 133 -11.30 13.47 5.80
C VAL A 133 -12.04 12.23 5.34
N LEU A 134 -11.40 11.40 4.50
CA LEU A 134 -11.90 10.09 4.12
C LEU A 134 -11.79 9.16 5.34
N VAL A 135 -12.91 8.60 5.80
CA VAL A 135 -12.96 7.75 6.99
C VAL A 135 -13.41 6.33 6.71
N SER A 136 -14.06 6.07 5.58
CA SER A 136 -14.45 4.71 5.19
C SER A 136 -14.61 4.55 3.68
N VAL A 137 -14.47 3.30 3.22
CA VAL A 137 -14.82 2.84 1.86
C VAL A 137 -15.59 1.53 2.01
N ASP A 138 -16.79 1.42 1.45
CA ASP A 138 -17.72 0.28 1.54
C ASP A 138 -17.90 -0.19 3.00
N ASP A 139 -18.14 0.78 3.89
CA ASP A 139 -18.33 0.60 5.34
C ASP A 139 -17.08 0.05 6.08
N ILE A 140 -15.93 -0.10 5.40
CA ILE A 140 -14.64 -0.46 6.00
C ILE A 140 -13.93 0.83 6.42
N ALA A 141 -13.60 0.95 7.72
CA ALA A 141 -12.86 2.12 8.24
C ALA A 141 -11.46 2.20 7.62
N ILE A 142 -11.03 3.40 7.28
CA ILE A 142 -9.73 3.69 6.68
C ILE A 142 -8.97 4.67 7.57
N ASN A 143 -7.82 4.25 8.09
CA ASN A 143 -6.98 5.07 8.96
C ASN A 143 -5.59 5.34 8.37
N SER A 144 -5.16 4.55 7.37
CA SER A 144 -3.85 4.71 6.74
C SER A 144 -3.93 4.58 5.22
N ILE A 145 -2.93 5.15 4.52
CA ILE A 145 -2.79 5.02 3.06
C ILE A 145 -2.54 3.54 2.69
N VAL A 146 -1.84 2.80 3.55
CA VAL A 146 -1.62 1.37 3.33
C VAL A 146 -2.94 0.59 3.39
N GLU A 147 -3.81 0.86 4.38
CA GLU A 147 -5.12 0.22 4.46
C GLU A 147 -5.98 0.54 3.22
N LEU A 148 -6.00 1.81 2.80
CA LEU A 148 -6.70 2.21 1.60
C LEU A 148 -6.17 1.45 0.37
N ASN A 149 -4.86 1.42 0.16
CA ASN A 149 -4.26 0.77 -1.00
C ASN A 149 -4.45 -0.77 -0.97
N GLU A 150 -4.38 -1.39 0.21
CA GLU A 150 -4.68 -2.83 0.35
C GLU A 150 -6.14 -3.14 0.02
N LEU A 151 -7.07 -2.32 0.52
CA LEU A 151 -8.49 -2.47 0.20
C LEU A 151 -8.74 -2.31 -1.30
N MET A 152 -8.08 -1.32 -1.92
CA MET A 152 -8.25 -0.99 -3.34
C MET A 152 -7.74 -2.08 -4.30
N LYS A 153 -6.96 -3.05 -3.84
CA LYS A 153 -6.59 -4.23 -4.65
C LYS A 153 -7.80 -5.09 -5.06
N ASN A 154 -8.93 -4.94 -4.35
CA ASN A 154 -10.15 -5.70 -4.61
C ASN A 154 -11.05 -5.07 -5.67
N TYR A 155 -10.70 -3.89 -6.20
CA TYR A 155 -11.51 -3.13 -7.15
C TYR A 155 -10.76 -2.89 -8.45
N LEU A 156 -11.53 -2.55 -9.48
CA LEU A 156 -11.05 -2.16 -10.80
C LEU A 156 -11.51 -0.74 -11.14
N PRO A 157 -10.80 -0.05 -12.04
CA PRO A 157 -11.31 1.19 -12.61
C PRO A 157 -12.68 0.98 -13.25
N GLY A 158 -13.63 1.83 -12.90
CA GLY A 158 -15.04 1.73 -13.28
C GLY A 158 -15.95 1.13 -12.21
N ASP A 159 -15.41 0.49 -11.19
CA ASP A 159 -16.20 0.03 -10.05
C ASP A 159 -16.74 1.22 -9.24
N THR A 160 -17.90 1.03 -8.66
CA THR A 160 -18.53 2.01 -7.77
C THR A 160 -18.30 1.58 -6.33
N VAL A 161 -17.85 2.52 -5.50
CA VAL A 161 -17.66 2.33 -4.06
C VAL A 161 -18.38 3.43 -3.28
N LYS A 162 -18.88 3.07 -2.11
CA LYS A 162 -19.48 4.01 -1.17
C LYS A 162 -18.40 4.59 -0.26
N VAL A 163 -18.14 5.89 -0.35
CA VAL A 163 -17.17 6.57 0.53
C VAL A 163 -17.88 7.28 1.66
N GLY A 164 -17.33 7.18 2.87
CA GLY A 164 -17.67 8.02 4.01
C GLY A 164 -16.60 9.09 4.18
N VAL A 165 -16.99 10.35 4.08
CA VAL A 165 -16.09 11.50 4.19
C VAL A 165 -16.60 12.47 5.24
N LYS A 166 -15.74 12.81 6.19
CA LYS A 166 -16.05 13.81 7.22
C LYS A 166 -15.83 15.20 6.69
N THR A 167 -16.91 16.00 6.65
CA THR A 167 -16.96 17.38 6.19
C THR A 167 -17.58 18.23 7.27
N ASN A 168 -16.89 19.27 7.74
CA ASN A 168 -17.38 20.17 8.82
C ASN A 168 -17.85 19.41 10.10
N GLY A 169 -17.20 18.33 10.46
CA GLY A 169 -17.52 17.53 11.64
C GLY A 169 -18.59 16.44 11.44
N GLU A 170 -19.25 16.40 10.29
CA GLU A 170 -20.27 15.40 9.94
C GLU A 170 -19.79 14.43 8.87
N ILE A 171 -20.13 13.14 8.99
CA ILE A 171 -19.79 12.14 7.97
C ILE A 171 -20.90 12.15 6.90
N LYS A 172 -20.49 12.40 5.66
CA LYS A 172 -21.34 12.30 4.47
C LYS A 172 -20.93 11.10 3.65
N TYR A 173 -21.91 10.42 3.11
CA TYR A 173 -21.70 9.25 2.25
C TYR A 173 -22.03 9.61 0.80
N ALA A 174 -21.22 9.08 -0.12
CA ALA A 174 -21.48 9.21 -1.56
C ALA A 174 -20.97 7.96 -2.27
N ASP A 175 -21.69 7.56 -3.31
CA ASP A 175 -21.22 6.55 -4.26
C ASP A 175 -20.34 7.25 -5.30
N ILE A 176 -19.12 6.75 -5.49
CA ILE A 176 -18.19 7.27 -6.47
C ILE A 176 -17.74 6.16 -7.41
N VAL A 177 -17.53 6.51 -8.68
CA VAL A 177 -16.94 5.61 -9.67
C VAL A 177 -15.43 5.82 -9.68
N LEU A 178 -14.68 4.75 -9.47
CA LEU A 178 -13.22 4.78 -9.42
C LEU A 178 -12.63 5.01 -10.81
N ASP A 179 -11.72 5.97 -10.93
CA ASP A 179 -10.98 6.22 -12.16
C ASP A 179 -9.72 5.35 -12.25
N GLU A 180 -9.20 5.13 -13.47
CA GLU A 180 -7.86 4.58 -13.63
C GLU A 180 -6.82 5.69 -13.37
N LYS A 181 -5.83 5.42 -12.53
CA LYS A 181 -4.75 6.37 -12.26
C LYS A 181 -4.00 6.65 -13.56
N ALA A 182 -3.90 7.92 -13.95
CA ALA A 182 -3.11 8.32 -15.09
C ALA A 182 -1.66 7.84 -14.91
N LYS A 183 -1.04 7.37 -16.00
CA LYS A 183 0.41 7.10 -15.97
C LYS A 183 1.12 8.43 -15.71
N THR A 184 1.84 8.51 -14.62
CA THR A 184 2.89 9.54 -14.48
C THR A 184 4.02 9.13 -15.44
N GLU A 185 4.26 9.95 -16.46
CA GLU A 185 5.41 9.81 -17.36
C GLU A 185 6.73 9.98 -16.60
#